data_842d134bb0b4b8cc7ebac69d82ffa1b2
#
_entry.id   842d134bb0b4b8cc7ebac69d82ffa1b2
#
_cell.length_a   1.000
_cell.length_b   1.000
_cell.length_c   1.000
_cell.angle_alpha   90.00
_cell.angle_beta   90.00
_cell.angle_gamma   90.00
#
_symmetry.space_group_name_H-M   'P 1'
#
loop_
_entity.id
_entity.type
_entity.pdbx_description
1 polymer ?
#
loop_
_entity_poly.entity_id
_entity_poly.type
_entity_poly.pdbx_seq_one_letter_code
_entity_poly.pdbx_strand_id
1 'polypeptide(L)'
;MKTPIYLCLAHMGGGEQRYIQEAFDTNWVVPLGPNVNGFEEDLAEFLQQSSTRSLSTASTSLDSCTSKHTPHVCALSSGTSALHLAMVLLDIKAGDEVICQSFTFAASANPITYQGATPVFVDSEPDTWNMSPQLLQEAIEDRMAKTGKKPKAIVVVHLYGMPAKMKEIMEIATHYDIPIIEDAAEALGSTYDGQQCGTFGHFGVLSFNGNKMITTGGGGAIICPTTEAKQRALFFATQARENYPYYQHEHIGYNYRLSNISAGIGRGQMEVLPQHIAHHQHLAEIYAQAFASCPHITLHTNPNDAFSSNYWLNTILISPEAACTPDEIREMLAAQQIETRPLWKPMHLQPVFRNAPSYTNGVSQSLFERGLCLPSGPWVTANDAKLIADLIIQKVKKKYGCDFF
;
A
#
# COMPACT_ATOMS: atom_id res chain seq x y z
N MET A 1 14.63 -31.44 -6.77
CA MET A 1 14.57 -30.07 -7.32
C MET A 1 14.44 -29.11 -6.12
N LYS A 2 15.18 -27.99 -6.09
CA LYS A 2 14.95 -26.95 -5.06
C LYS A 2 13.56 -26.36 -5.27
N THR A 3 12.82 -26.16 -4.20
CA THR A 3 11.53 -25.45 -4.24
C THR A 3 11.81 -23.99 -4.57
N PRO A 4 11.12 -23.37 -5.56
CA PRO A 4 11.28 -21.95 -5.85
C PRO A 4 10.94 -21.08 -4.65
N ILE A 5 11.72 -20.01 -4.43
CA ILE A 5 11.46 -18.98 -3.43
C ILE A 5 10.83 -17.79 -4.15
N TYR A 6 9.55 -17.54 -3.88
CA TYR A 6 8.80 -16.44 -4.49
C TYR A 6 8.88 -15.16 -3.65
N LEU A 7 8.65 -14.03 -4.30
CA LEU A 7 8.73 -12.71 -3.68
C LEU A 7 7.73 -12.54 -2.52
N CYS A 8 6.46 -12.81 -2.80
CA CYS A 8 5.37 -12.83 -1.82
C CYS A 8 4.18 -13.58 -2.45
N LEU A 9 3.76 -14.66 -1.82
CA LEU A 9 2.60 -15.46 -2.25
C LEU A 9 1.52 -15.45 -1.18
N ALA A 10 0.30 -15.72 -1.61
CA ALA A 10 -0.80 -16.03 -0.71
C ALA A 10 -0.43 -17.19 0.24
N HIS A 11 -0.81 -17.06 1.49
CA HIS A 11 -0.62 -18.10 2.52
C HIS A 11 -1.95 -18.31 3.26
N MET A 12 -2.41 -19.54 3.25
CA MET A 12 -3.67 -19.88 3.93
C MET A 12 -3.43 -20.19 5.40
N GLY A 13 -4.20 -19.53 6.27
CA GLY A 13 -4.13 -19.70 7.72
C GLY A 13 -4.82 -20.98 8.23
N GLY A 14 -5.69 -21.56 7.40
CA GLY A 14 -6.48 -22.77 7.71
C GLY A 14 -7.93 -22.48 8.14
N GLY A 15 -8.27 -21.25 8.51
CA GLY A 15 -9.63 -20.83 8.90
C GLY A 15 -10.56 -20.53 7.73
N GLU A 16 -10.03 -20.26 6.55
CA GLU A 16 -10.76 -19.74 5.38
C GLU A 16 -11.87 -20.69 4.89
N GLN A 17 -11.56 -21.99 4.85
CA GLN A 17 -12.51 -22.99 4.33
C GLN A 17 -13.79 -23.08 5.14
N ARG A 18 -13.73 -22.84 6.46
CA ARG A 18 -14.91 -22.82 7.34
C ARG A 18 -15.92 -21.75 6.90
N TYR A 19 -15.45 -20.54 6.65
CA TYR A 19 -16.29 -19.43 6.21
C TYR A 19 -16.84 -19.61 4.80
N ILE A 20 -16.04 -20.23 3.90
CA ILE A 20 -16.48 -20.58 2.55
C ILE A 20 -17.58 -21.65 2.61
N GLN A 21 -17.38 -22.72 3.40
CA GLN A 21 -18.35 -23.79 3.56
C GLN A 21 -19.67 -23.26 4.13
N GLU A 22 -19.63 -22.41 5.14
CA GLU A 22 -20.82 -21.75 5.70
C GLU A 22 -21.60 -20.96 4.63
N ALA A 23 -20.90 -20.25 3.74
CA ALA A 23 -21.55 -19.52 2.66
C ALA A 23 -22.25 -20.45 1.66
N PHE A 24 -21.70 -21.64 1.39
CA PHE A 24 -22.36 -22.66 0.56
C PHE A 24 -23.53 -23.29 1.28
N ASP A 25 -23.38 -23.69 2.55
CA ASP A 25 -24.43 -24.34 3.34
C ASP A 25 -25.66 -23.45 3.54
N THR A 26 -25.44 -22.13 3.61
CA THR A 26 -26.50 -21.13 3.81
C THR A 26 -26.94 -20.45 2.51
N ASN A 27 -26.40 -20.87 1.36
CA ASN A 27 -26.69 -20.33 0.03
C ASN A 27 -26.37 -18.81 -0.14
N TRP A 28 -25.38 -18.29 0.61
CA TRP A 28 -24.90 -16.92 0.48
C TRP A 28 -23.75 -16.80 -0.54
N VAL A 29 -23.95 -17.32 -1.77
CA VAL A 29 -22.98 -17.26 -2.88
C VAL A 29 -23.30 -16.05 -3.77
N VAL A 30 -23.20 -14.86 -3.20
CA VAL A 30 -23.60 -13.56 -3.80
C VAL A 30 -22.67 -12.44 -3.29
N PRO A 31 -22.67 -11.22 -3.88
CA PRO A 31 -21.84 -10.11 -3.42
C PRO A 31 -22.45 -9.36 -2.21
N LEU A 32 -23.01 -10.06 -1.29
CA LEU A 32 -23.53 -9.60 0.00
C LEU A 32 -23.65 -10.81 0.94
N GLY A 33 -23.75 -10.59 2.24
CA GLY A 33 -23.98 -11.66 3.20
C GLY A 33 -23.14 -11.57 4.46
N PRO A 34 -23.26 -12.57 5.36
CA PRO A 34 -22.63 -12.56 6.68
C PRO A 34 -21.10 -12.38 6.64
N ASN A 35 -20.40 -13.03 5.69
CA ASN A 35 -18.97 -12.91 5.60
C ASN A 35 -18.53 -11.52 5.15
N VAL A 36 -19.26 -10.88 4.23
CA VAL A 36 -18.93 -9.50 3.81
C VAL A 36 -19.06 -8.55 4.99
N ASN A 37 -20.15 -8.65 5.76
CA ASN A 37 -20.38 -7.83 6.93
C ASN A 37 -19.33 -8.09 8.01
N GLY A 38 -19.07 -9.36 8.34
CA GLY A 38 -18.07 -9.75 9.33
C GLY A 38 -16.65 -9.33 8.92
N PHE A 39 -16.29 -9.41 7.63
CA PHE A 39 -14.97 -8.97 7.17
C PHE A 39 -14.80 -7.44 7.27
N GLU A 40 -15.86 -6.66 7.01
CA GLU A 40 -15.85 -5.21 7.22
C GLU A 40 -15.70 -4.85 8.71
N GLU A 41 -16.36 -5.62 9.60
CA GLU A 41 -16.25 -5.48 11.06
C GLU A 41 -14.85 -5.86 11.55
N ASP A 42 -14.31 -7.01 11.12
CA ASP A 42 -12.97 -7.50 11.46
C ASP A 42 -11.90 -6.46 11.06
N LEU A 43 -12.01 -5.87 9.85
CA LEU A 43 -11.14 -4.80 9.38
C LEU A 43 -11.28 -3.50 10.21
N ALA A 44 -12.50 -3.09 10.50
CA ALA A 44 -12.77 -1.87 11.27
C ALA A 44 -12.20 -1.99 12.69
N GLU A 45 -12.37 -3.15 13.34
CA GLU A 45 -11.80 -3.44 14.65
C GLU A 45 -10.26 -3.41 14.62
N PHE A 46 -9.65 -4.05 13.62
CA PHE A 46 -8.20 -4.04 13.48
C PHE A 46 -7.64 -2.63 13.28
N LEU A 47 -8.26 -1.83 12.42
CA LEU A 47 -7.83 -0.46 12.12
C LEU A 47 -8.04 0.51 13.30
N GLN A 48 -8.96 0.20 14.22
CA GLN A 48 -9.20 1.01 15.43
C GLN A 48 -8.12 0.78 16.51
N GLN A 49 -7.41 -0.34 16.46
CA GLN A 49 -6.35 -0.66 17.41
C GLN A 49 -5.18 0.31 17.24
N SER A 50 -4.93 1.17 18.23
CA SER A 50 -3.67 1.90 18.32
C SER A 50 -2.56 0.90 18.60
N SER A 51 -1.40 1.06 17.97
CA SER A 51 -0.21 0.33 18.34
C SER A 51 0.15 0.66 19.80
N THR A 52 -0.25 -0.19 20.73
CA THR A 52 0.12 -0.07 22.16
C THR A 52 1.55 -0.57 22.38
N ARG A 53 2.55 0.04 21.74
CA ARG A 53 3.90 0.09 22.31
C ARG A 53 3.95 1.27 23.27
N SER A 54 3.28 1.11 24.43
CA SER A 54 3.47 2.00 25.58
C SER A 54 4.92 1.87 26.03
N LEU A 55 5.70 2.91 25.79
CA LEU A 55 6.83 3.24 26.64
C LEU A 55 6.26 3.58 28.01
N SER A 56 6.43 2.65 28.95
CA SER A 56 6.18 2.90 30.37
C SER A 56 7.18 3.95 30.89
N THR A 57 6.83 5.23 30.85
CA THR A 57 7.30 6.23 31.81
C THR A 57 6.27 7.33 31.91
N ALA A 58 5.88 7.57 33.12
CA ALA A 58 4.87 8.50 33.53
C ALA A 58 5.12 9.93 33.08
N SER A 59 4.09 10.58 32.51
CA SER A 59 3.79 11.98 32.82
C SER A 59 2.31 12.25 32.57
N THR A 60 1.71 12.76 33.60
CA THR A 60 0.34 13.26 33.71
C THR A 60 0.11 14.48 32.83
N SER A 61 -1.12 14.55 32.32
CA SER A 61 -1.86 15.72 31.83
C SER A 61 -1.66 16.17 30.39
N LEU A 62 -2.66 15.96 29.57
CA LEU A 62 -3.57 16.98 29.06
C LEU A 62 -4.53 16.32 28.05
N ASP A 63 -5.81 16.51 28.29
CA ASP A 63 -6.92 16.12 27.44
C ASP A 63 -6.69 16.57 25.99
N SER A 64 -6.38 15.64 25.11
CA SER A 64 -6.67 15.79 23.70
C SER A 64 -7.85 14.88 23.36
N CYS A 65 -9.00 15.48 23.16
CA CYS A 65 -10.23 14.87 22.71
C CYS A 65 -10.05 14.34 21.28
N THR A 66 -9.32 13.24 21.11
CA THR A 66 -9.41 12.42 19.92
C THR A 66 -10.53 11.41 20.17
N SER A 67 -11.74 11.77 19.77
CA SER A 67 -12.81 10.79 19.63
C SER A 67 -12.30 9.71 18.69
N LYS A 68 -12.04 8.50 19.23
CA LYS A 68 -11.68 7.33 18.42
C LYS A 68 -12.89 7.00 17.55
N HIS A 69 -12.94 7.58 16.34
CA HIS A 69 -13.95 7.22 15.35
C HIS A 69 -13.66 5.79 14.87
N THR A 70 -14.65 4.91 15.00
CA THR A 70 -14.58 3.57 14.41
C THR A 70 -14.52 3.75 12.88
N PRO A 71 -13.50 3.20 12.20
CA PRO A 71 -13.41 3.29 10.75
C PRO A 71 -14.62 2.64 10.07
N HIS A 72 -15.19 3.29 9.06
CA HIS A 72 -16.32 2.78 8.29
C HIS A 72 -15.81 2.08 7.04
N VAL A 73 -15.66 0.77 7.06
CA VAL A 73 -15.07 -0.02 5.98
C VAL A 73 -16.14 -0.54 5.03
N CYS A 74 -15.93 -0.41 3.72
CA CYS A 74 -16.73 -1.03 2.67
C CYS A 74 -15.83 -1.96 1.82
N ALA A 75 -16.07 -3.26 1.87
CA ALA A 75 -15.31 -4.27 1.14
C ALA A 75 -15.69 -4.30 -0.34
N LEU A 76 -14.68 -4.30 -1.21
CA LEU A 76 -14.79 -4.14 -2.66
C LEU A 76 -13.98 -5.20 -3.42
N SER A 77 -14.21 -5.28 -4.72
CA SER A 77 -13.60 -6.28 -5.61
C SER A 77 -12.10 -6.08 -5.85
N SER A 78 -11.54 -4.90 -5.55
CA SER A 78 -10.09 -4.62 -5.65
C SER A 78 -9.74 -3.30 -4.96
N GLY A 79 -8.44 -3.10 -4.65
CA GLY A 79 -7.92 -1.79 -4.23
C GLY A 79 -8.11 -0.71 -5.30
N THR A 80 -7.98 -1.06 -6.59
CA THR A 80 -8.25 -0.15 -7.71
C THR A 80 -9.69 0.33 -7.73
N SER A 81 -10.67 -0.56 -7.46
CA SER A 81 -12.08 -0.18 -7.31
C SER A 81 -12.30 0.78 -6.15
N ALA A 82 -11.57 0.58 -5.04
CA ALA A 82 -11.65 1.44 -3.88
C ALA A 82 -11.08 2.84 -4.17
N LEU A 83 -9.92 2.93 -4.84
CA LEU A 83 -9.35 4.20 -5.30
C LEU A 83 -10.30 4.93 -6.26
N HIS A 84 -10.89 4.21 -7.21
CA HIS A 84 -11.84 4.78 -8.14
C HIS A 84 -13.09 5.32 -7.43
N LEU A 85 -13.66 4.55 -6.49
CA LEU A 85 -14.81 5.03 -5.72
C LEU A 85 -14.47 6.23 -4.84
N ALA A 86 -13.29 6.30 -4.24
CA ALA A 86 -12.86 7.48 -3.50
C ALA A 86 -12.88 8.75 -4.38
N MET A 87 -12.44 8.63 -5.64
CA MET A 87 -12.49 9.74 -6.60
C MET A 87 -13.93 10.11 -7.01
N VAL A 88 -14.80 9.12 -7.21
CA VAL A 88 -16.23 9.34 -7.47
C VAL A 88 -16.90 10.06 -6.30
N LEU A 89 -16.59 9.64 -5.06
CA LEU A 89 -17.15 10.24 -3.85
C LEU A 89 -16.69 11.68 -3.62
N LEU A 90 -15.48 12.04 -4.09
CA LEU A 90 -14.97 13.41 -4.09
C LEU A 90 -15.43 14.25 -5.29
N ASP A 91 -16.31 13.73 -6.12
CA ASP A 91 -16.82 14.41 -7.34
C ASP A 91 -15.67 14.87 -8.26
N ILE A 92 -14.65 14.01 -8.43
CA ILE A 92 -13.55 14.25 -9.38
C ILE A 92 -14.06 13.97 -10.78
N LYS A 93 -13.77 14.86 -11.73
CA LYS A 93 -14.26 14.79 -13.10
C LYS A 93 -13.30 15.39 -14.12
N ALA A 94 -13.66 15.31 -15.37
CA ALA A 94 -12.87 15.86 -16.48
C ALA A 94 -12.56 17.35 -16.25
N GLY A 95 -11.28 17.70 -16.40
CA GLY A 95 -10.75 19.04 -16.18
C GLY A 95 -10.31 19.34 -14.74
N ASP A 96 -10.46 18.38 -13.82
CA ASP A 96 -9.83 18.44 -12.50
C ASP A 96 -8.40 17.91 -12.56
N GLU A 97 -7.59 18.31 -11.58
CA GLU A 97 -6.25 17.77 -11.34
C GLU A 97 -6.21 17.06 -9.99
N VAL A 98 -5.50 15.92 -9.95
CA VAL A 98 -5.28 15.16 -8.72
C VAL A 98 -3.77 14.95 -8.57
N ILE A 99 -3.22 15.41 -7.45
CA ILE A 99 -1.83 15.14 -7.12
C ILE A 99 -1.68 13.68 -6.71
N CYS A 100 -0.68 13.01 -7.24
CA CYS A 100 -0.39 11.60 -6.96
C CYS A 100 1.10 11.39 -6.75
N GLN A 101 1.45 10.57 -5.77
CA GLN A 101 2.82 10.10 -5.61
C GLN A 101 3.30 9.45 -6.90
N SER A 102 4.51 9.79 -7.35
CA SER A 102 5.06 9.24 -8.59
C SER A 102 5.65 7.85 -8.41
N PHE A 103 6.32 7.61 -7.28
CA PHE A 103 6.93 6.32 -6.98
C PHE A 103 5.87 5.40 -6.36
N THR A 104 5.12 4.74 -7.25
CA THR A 104 3.99 3.88 -6.87
C THR A 104 3.66 2.88 -7.97
N PHE A 105 2.77 1.94 -7.64
CA PHE A 105 2.12 1.08 -8.64
C PHE A 105 1.07 1.87 -9.44
N ALA A 106 0.88 1.51 -10.70
CA ALA A 106 0.00 2.25 -11.62
C ALA A 106 -1.46 2.37 -11.13
N ALA A 107 -1.91 1.49 -10.24
CA ALA A 107 -3.26 1.53 -9.69
C ALA A 107 -3.57 2.79 -8.87
N SER A 108 -2.55 3.48 -8.31
CA SER A 108 -2.75 4.76 -7.62
C SER A 108 -3.11 5.90 -8.60
N ALA A 109 -2.58 5.85 -9.82
CA ALA A 109 -2.73 6.90 -10.83
C ALA A 109 -3.86 6.64 -11.84
N ASN A 110 -4.05 5.38 -12.25
CA ASN A 110 -5.02 5.02 -13.29
C ASN A 110 -6.45 5.51 -13.01
N PRO A 111 -7.01 5.39 -11.79
CA PRO A 111 -8.37 5.84 -11.49
C PRO A 111 -8.58 7.35 -11.67
N ILE A 112 -7.53 8.16 -11.57
CA ILE A 112 -7.59 9.61 -11.90
C ILE A 112 -8.02 9.78 -13.36
N THR A 113 -7.41 9.00 -14.26
CA THR A 113 -7.72 9.07 -15.68
C THR A 113 -9.09 8.47 -16.02
N TYR A 114 -9.60 7.51 -15.21
CA TYR A 114 -10.96 6.98 -15.40
C TYR A 114 -12.03 8.07 -15.24
N GLN A 115 -11.78 9.07 -14.38
CA GLN A 115 -12.64 10.24 -14.20
C GLN A 115 -12.41 11.34 -15.26
N GLY A 116 -11.48 11.14 -16.21
CA GLY A 116 -11.08 12.18 -17.16
C GLY A 116 -10.26 13.30 -16.52
N ALA A 117 -9.82 13.14 -15.29
CA ALA A 117 -8.95 14.08 -14.58
C ALA A 117 -7.48 13.89 -14.96
N THR A 118 -6.67 14.89 -14.68
CA THR A 118 -5.23 14.87 -14.98
C THR A 118 -4.45 14.52 -13.71
N PRO A 119 -3.63 13.44 -13.73
CA PRO A 119 -2.70 13.18 -12.64
C PRO A 119 -1.55 14.21 -12.67
N VAL A 120 -1.18 14.71 -11.50
CA VAL A 120 -0.01 15.57 -11.28
C VAL A 120 0.94 14.82 -10.38
N PHE A 121 2.10 14.45 -10.89
CA PHE A 121 3.02 13.58 -10.15
C PHE A 121 3.98 14.36 -9.27
N VAL A 122 4.14 13.87 -8.03
CA VAL A 122 5.09 14.40 -7.04
C VAL A 122 6.10 13.30 -6.69
N ASP A 123 7.38 13.64 -6.76
CA ASP A 123 8.48 12.74 -6.49
C ASP A 123 8.66 12.46 -4.99
N SER A 124 9.59 11.60 -4.67
CA SER A 124 9.84 11.04 -3.35
C SER A 124 10.77 11.91 -2.50
N GLU A 125 10.68 11.74 -1.19
CA GLU A 125 11.72 12.11 -0.26
C GLU A 125 12.58 10.89 0.12
N PRO A 126 13.84 11.11 0.60
CA PRO A 126 14.81 10.02 0.69
C PRO A 126 14.62 9.06 1.87
N ASP A 127 13.89 9.44 2.92
CA ASP A 127 13.84 8.65 4.16
C ASP A 127 12.81 7.50 4.06
N THR A 128 11.58 7.83 3.65
CA THR A 128 10.49 6.85 3.52
C THR A 128 10.25 6.39 2.08
N TRP A 129 10.88 7.06 1.10
CA TRP A 129 10.69 6.89 -0.34
C TRP A 129 9.27 7.27 -0.83
N ASN A 130 8.46 7.79 0.05
CA ASN A 130 7.10 8.26 -0.25
C ASN A 130 7.10 9.72 -0.70
N MET A 131 5.92 10.28 -0.94
CA MET A 131 5.72 11.63 -1.44
C MET A 131 6.52 12.68 -0.64
N SER A 132 7.28 13.51 -1.33
CA SER A 132 8.00 14.66 -0.72
C SER A 132 7.01 15.75 -0.30
N PRO A 133 6.94 16.10 1.00
CA PRO A 133 6.09 17.21 1.46
C PRO A 133 6.48 18.54 0.81
N GLN A 134 7.78 18.80 0.63
CA GLN A 134 8.24 20.02 -0.03
C GLN A 134 7.75 20.11 -1.48
N LEU A 135 7.94 19.05 -2.27
CA LEU A 135 7.48 19.04 -3.66
C LEU A 135 5.95 19.03 -3.77
N LEU A 136 5.24 18.47 -2.77
CA LEU A 136 3.79 18.55 -2.68
C LEU A 136 3.33 20.00 -2.58
N GLN A 137 3.93 20.80 -1.69
CA GLN A 137 3.61 22.22 -1.54
C GLN A 137 3.90 22.98 -2.83
N GLU A 138 5.10 22.79 -3.42
CA GLU A 138 5.49 23.41 -4.69
C GLU A 138 4.49 23.06 -5.82
N ALA A 139 4.06 21.80 -5.90
CA ALA A 139 3.09 21.36 -6.89
C ALA A 139 1.73 22.04 -6.71
N ILE A 140 1.22 22.14 -5.50
CA ILE A 140 -0.05 22.82 -5.22
C ILE A 140 0.02 24.28 -5.64
N GLU A 141 1.03 25.01 -5.20
CA GLU A 141 1.20 26.44 -5.48
C GLU A 141 1.35 26.72 -6.97
N ASP A 142 2.17 25.95 -7.66
CA ASP A 142 2.41 26.13 -9.10
C ASP A 142 1.15 25.74 -9.93
N ARG A 143 0.44 24.66 -9.54
CA ARG A 143 -0.80 24.28 -10.25
C ARG A 143 -1.89 25.33 -10.05
N MET A 144 -2.07 25.86 -8.86
CA MET A 144 -2.99 26.96 -8.58
C MET A 144 -2.65 28.20 -9.42
N ALA A 145 -1.38 28.57 -9.51
CA ALA A 145 -0.95 29.70 -10.33
C ALA A 145 -1.19 29.50 -11.83
N LYS A 146 -0.96 28.28 -12.35
CA LYS A 146 -1.09 27.94 -13.78
C LYS A 146 -2.54 27.72 -14.22
N THR A 147 -3.37 27.13 -13.37
CA THR A 147 -4.74 26.70 -13.75
C THR A 147 -5.84 27.58 -13.17
N GLY A 148 -5.51 28.42 -12.19
CA GLY A 148 -6.50 29.20 -11.43
C GLY A 148 -7.38 28.35 -10.50
N LYS A 149 -7.06 27.06 -10.34
CA LYS A 149 -7.83 26.11 -9.52
C LYS A 149 -6.90 25.32 -8.59
N LYS A 150 -7.36 24.99 -7.39
CA LYS A 150 -6.65 24.06 -6.53
C LYS A 150 -6.81 22.60 -7.03
N PRO A 151 -5.82 21.72 -6.87
CA PRO A 151 -5.99 20.29 -7.10
C PRO A 151 -7.16 19.75 -6.28
N LYS A 152 -7.90 18.81 -6.87
CA LYS A 152 -9.15 18.30 -6.28
C LYS A 152 -8.93 17.31 -5.15
N ALA A 153 -7.81 16.58 -5.19
CA ALA A 153 -7.40 15.62 -4.16
C ALA A 153 -5.87 15.37 -4.22
N ILE A 154 -5.36 14.75 -3.18
CA ILE A 154 -3.99 14.23 -3.09
C ILE A 154 -4.08 12.72 -2.84
N VAL A 155 -3.40 11.91 -3.66
CA VAL A 155 -3.22 10.46 -3.45
C VAL A 155 -1.84 10.23 -2.86
N VAL A 156 -1.79 9.86 -1.59
CA VAL A 156 -0.57 9.50 -0.85
C VAL A 156 -0.47 7.99 -0.79
N VAL A 157 0.71 7.44 -1.03
CA VAL A 157 0.94 6.00 -1.00
C VAL A 157 1.85 5.65 0.18
N HIS A 158 1.60 4.52 0.83
CA HIS A 158 2.49 3.93 1.83
C HIS A 158 3.25 2.78 1.17
N LEU A 159 4.27 3.14 0.40
CA LEU A 159 4.95 2.25 -0.54
C LEU A 159 5.71 1.13 0.17
N TYR A 160 5.56 -0.11 -0.30
CA TYR A 160 6.16 -1.33 0.27
C TYR A 160 5.81 -1.58 1.74
N GLY A 161 4.78 -0.88 2.26
CA GLY A 161 4.39 -0.94 3.65
C GLY A 161 5.03 0.13 4.53
N MET A 162 5.91 0.98 4.00
CA MET A 162 6.50 2.10 4.73
C MET A 162 5.52 3.27 4.80
N PRO A 163 5.16 3.75 6.01
CA PRO A 163 4.29 4.92 6.14
C PRO A 163 4.92 6.16 5.50
N ALA A 164 4.10 7.00 4.85
CA ALA A 164 4.51 8.33 4.41
C ALA A 164 4.63 9.29 5.62
N LYS A 165 5.28 10.44 5.43
CA LYS A 165 5.37 11.53 6.42
C LYS A 165 4.02 12.22 6.57
N MET A 166 3.05 11.49 7.16
CA MET A 166 1.64 11.91 7.16
C MET A 166 1.40 13.21 7.89
N LYS A 167 2.16 13.51 8.95
CA LYS A 167 1.99 14.76 9.69
C LYS A 167 2.21 15.97 8.78
N GLU A 168 3.34 16.03 8.12
CA GLU A 168 3.71 17.13 7.21
C GLU A 168 2.75 17.21 6.01
N ILE A 169 2.39 16.07 5.44
CA ILE A 169 1.46 16.01 4.30
C ILE A 169 0.06 16.47 4.70
N MET A 170 -0.44 16.07 5.88
CA MET A 170 -1.74 16.48 6.40
C MET A 170 -1.78 17.97 6.74
N GLU A 171 -0.68 18.53 7.28
CA GLU A 171 -0.56 19.96 7.55
C GLU A 171 -0.69 20.79 6.25
N ILE A 172 -0.01 20.36 5.18
CA ILE A 172 -0.09 21.00 3.85
C ILE A 172 -1.52 20.86 3.28
N ALA A 173 -2.06 19.64 3.26
CA ALA A 173 -3.39 19.38 2.72
C ALA A 173 -4.49 20.18 3.43
N THR A 174 -4.38 20.31 4.77
CA THR A 174 -5.30 21.10 5.59
C THR A 174 -5.17 22.59 5.29
N HIS A 175 -3.94 23.11 5.11
CA HIS A 175 -3.71 24.51 4.79
C HIS A 175 -4.39 24.93 3.46
N TYR A 176 -4.34 24.04 2.46
CA TYR A 176 -4.98 24.30 1.15
C TYR A 176 -6.42 23.78 1.05
N ASP A 177 -6.96 23.16 2.10
CA ASP A 177 -8.27 22.51 2.11
C ASP A 177 -8.42 21.54 0.92
N ILE A 178 -7.49 20.57 0.81
CA ILE A 178 -7.47 19.53 -0.22
C ILE A 178 -7.63 18.17 0.46
N PRO A 179 -8.63 17.35 0.10
CA PRO A 179 -8.81 16.03 0.69
C PRO A 179 -7.69 15.06 0.28
N ILE A 180 -7.31 14.18 1.21
CA ILE A 180 -6.33 13.11 0.98
C ILE A 180 -7.05 11.79 0.78
N ILE A 181 -6.59 11.02 -0.22
CA ILE A 181 -6.86 9.60 -0.38
C ILE A 181 -5.55 8.87 -0.04
N GLU A 182 -5.58 8.03 1.00
CA GLU A 182 -4.44 7.17 1.33
C GLU A 182 -4.51 5.86 0.54
N ASP A 183 -3.54 5.60 -0.30
CA ASP A 183 -3.33 4.28 -0.88
C ASP A 183 -2.48 3.43 0.08
N ALA A 184 -3.15 2.75 0.99
CA ALA A 184 -2.58 1.82 1.96
C ALA A 184 -2.65 0.36 1.48
N ALA A 185 -2.72 0.13 0.15
CA ALA A 185 -2.80 -1.20 -0.46
C ALA A 185 -1.64 -2.13 -0.08
N GLU A 186 -0.55 -1.59 0.41
CA GLU A 186 0.67 -2.30 0.82
C GLU A 186 0.94 -2.20 2.33
N ALA A 187 0.12 -1.42 3.06
CA ALA A 187 0.42 -0.98 4.42
C ALA A 187 -0.60 -1.42 5.49
N LEU A 188 -1.37 -2.48 5.23
CA LEU A 188 -2.25 -3.04 6.27
C LEU A 188 -1.42 -3.49 7.48
N GLY A 189 -1.66 -2.87 8.63
CA GLY A 189 -0.91 -3.09 9.87
C GLY A 189 0.33 -2.23 10.05
N SER A 190 0.67 -1.36 9.08
CA SER A 190 1.69 -0.32 9.28
C SER A 190 1.10 0.86 10.03
N THR A 191 1.94 1.51 10.87
CA THR A 191 1.50 2.67 11.66
C THR A 191 2.50 3.83 11.59
N TYR A 192 1.97 5.04 11.70
CA TYR A 192 2.75 6.26 11.91
C TYR A 192 2.24 6.96 13.18
N ASP A 193 3.14 7.28 14.12
CA ASP A 193 2.79 7.77 15.47
C ASP A 193 1.70 6.92 16.15
N GLY A 194 1.72 5.58 15.93
CA GLY A 194 0.78 4.64 16.50
C GLY A 194 -0.60 4.60 15.83
N GLN A 195 -0.87 5.45 14.84
CA GLN A 195 -2.10 5.41 14.05
C GLN A 195 -1.92 4.53 12.81
N GLN A 196 -2.92 3.71 12.49
CA GLN A 196 -2.92 2.80 11.34
C GLN A 196 -2.92 3.56 10.01
N CYS A 197 -2.06 3.16 9.06
CA CYS A 197 -2.12 3.65 7.68
C CYS A 197 -3.48 3.35 7.04
N GLY A 198 -3.99 4.29 6.26
CA GLY A 198 -5.34 4.26 5.69
C GLY A 198 -6.40 4.94 6.56
N THR A 199 -6.01 5.51 7.72
CA THR A 199 -6.95 6.17 8.64
C THR A 199 -6.66 7.65 8.90
N PHE A 200 -5.67 8.25 8.23
CA PHE A 200 -5.30 9.66 8.35
C PHE A 200 -6.09 10.55 7.40
N GLY A 201 -6.27 10.10 6.15
CA GLY A 201 -6.88 10.86 5.08
C GLY A 201 -8.40 10.89 5.13
N HIS A 202 -8.97 11.55 4.13
CA HIS A 202 -10.43 11.58 3.95
C HIS A 202 -10.98 10.20 3.55
N PHE A 203 -10.25 9.48 2.72
CA PHE A 203 -10.49 8.07 2.41
C PHE A 203 -9.19 7.28 2.50
N GLY A 204 -9.29 6.04 2.98
CA GLY A 204 -8.21 5.06 2.93
C GLY A 204 -8.57 3.91 2.00
N VAL A 205 -7.55 3.29 1.42
CA VAL A 205 -7.72 2.17 0.49
C VAL A 205 -6.84 1.01 0.90
N LEU A 206 -7.42 -0.18 0.96
CA LEU A 206 -6.74 -1.44 1.20
C LEU A 206 -6.84 -2.35 -0.02
N SER A 207 -5.88 -3.24 -0.18
CA SER A 207 -5.89 -4.27 -1.23
C SER A 207 -5.66 -5.66 -0.64
N PHE A 208 -6.41 -6.62 -1.13
CA PHE A 208 -6.35 -8.03 -0.76
C PHE A 208 -6.07 -8.90 -1.98
N ASN A 209 -5.24 -8.40 -2.91
CA ASN A 209 -4.73 -9.19 -4.02
C ASN A 209 -3.85 -10.34 -3.51
N GLY A 210 -3.63 -11.38 -4.32
CA GLY A 210 -2.96 -12.62 -3.93
C GLY A 210 -1.56 -12.48 -3.30
N ASN A 211 -0.89 -11.36 -3.54
CA ASN A 211 0.45 -11.09 -3.01
C ASN A 211 0.50 -10.03 -1.90
N LYS A 212 -0.63 -9.59 -1.37
CA LYS A 212 -0.70 -8.59 -0.30
C LYS A 212 -0.54 -9.24 1.08
N MET A 213 -0.52 -8.44 2.14
CA MET A 213 -0.35 -8.91 3.53
C MET A 213 -1.36 -9.99 3.90
N ILE A 214 -2.60 -9.84 3.42
CA ILE A 214 -3.65 -10.87 3.39
C ILE A 214 -4.28 -10.91 2.00
N THR A 215 -4.96 -12.01 1.68
CA THR A 215 -5.64 -12.17 0.40
C THR A 215 -7.10 -12.54 0.54
N THR A 216 -7.90 -12.13 -0.44
CA THR A 216 -9.26 -12.64 -0.67
C THR A 216 -9.38 -13.33 -2.05
N GLY A 217 -8.23 -13.74 -2.63
CA GLY A 217 -8.14 -14.18 -4.03
C GLY A 217 -8.13 -13.03 -5.04
N GLY A 218 -8.55 -11.89 -4.60
CA GLY A 218 -8.71 -10.60 -5.26
C GLY A 218 -9.75 -9.81 -4.48
N GLY A 219 -9.42 -8.59 -4.09
CA GLY A 219 -10.29 -7.75 -3.25
C GLY A 219 -9.59 -6.47 -2.83
N GLY A 220 -10.35 -5.64 -2.16
CA GLY A 220 -9.92 -4.41 -1.54
C GLY A 220 -10.99 -3.87 -0.60
N ALA A 221 -10.73 -2.73 -0.01
CA ALA A 221 -11.72 -2.01 0.76
C ALA A 221 -11.46 -0.50 0.69
N ILE A 222 -12.54 0.27 0.81
CA ILE A 222 -12.46 1.70 1.08
C ILE A 222 -12.80 1.94 2.55
N ILE A 223 -11.98 2.74 3.22
CA ILE A 223 -12.18 3.24 4.57
C ILE A 223 -12.78 4.63 4.43
N CYS A 224 -13.97 4.82 4.98
CA CYS A 224 -14.75 6.05 4.86
C CYS A 224 -14.75 6.84 6.17
N PRO A 225 -14.85 8.18 6.13
CA PRO A 225 -14.85 9.01 7.33
C PRO A 225 -16.15 8.91 8.15
N THR A 226 -17.27 8.57 7.50
CA THR A 226 -18.59 8.51 8.15
C THR A 226 -19.42 7.34 7.62
N THR A 227 -20.46 6.99 8.36
CA THR A 227 -21.46 5.99 7.94
C THR A 227 -22.12 6.39 6.62
N GLU A 228 -22.43 7.67 6.43
CA GLU A 228 -23.07 8.19 5.22
C GLU A 228 -22.13 8.02 4.01
N ALA A 229 -20.83 8.31 4.18
CA ALA A 229 -19.82 8.08 3.13
C ALA A 229 -19.71 6.59 2.77
N LYS A 230 -19.72 5.69 3.77
CA LYS A 230 -19.77 4.24 3.55
C LYS A 230 -21.03 3.82 2.80
N GLN A 231 -22.20 4.32 3.18
CA GLN A 231 -23.46 4.01 2.49
C GLN A 231 -23.44 4.51 1.04
N ARG A 232 -22.85 5.68 0.80
CA ARG A 232 -22.69 6.22 -0.56
C ARG A 232 -21.70 5.40 -1.37
N ALA A 233 -20.59 4.93 -0.77
CA ALA A 233 -19.67 4.00 -1.42
C ALA A 233 -20.37 2.69 -1.80
N LEU A 234 -21.15 2.12 -0.90
CA LEU A 234 -21.94 0.91 -1.16
C LEU A 234 -22.97 1.12 -2.28
N PHE A 235 -23.66 2.26 -2.28
CA PHE A 235 -24.64 2.64 -3.32
C PHE A 235 -23.97 2.62 -4.71
N PHE A 236 -22.83 3.31 -4.88
CA PHE A 236 -22.11 3.29 -6.15
C PHE A 236 -21.52 1.92 -6.48
N ALA A 237 -21.04 1.17 -5.49
CA ALA A 237 -20.49 -0.18 -5.69
C ALA A 237 -21.53 -1.23 -6.10
N THR A 238 -22.82 -0.92 -5.96
CA THR A 238 -23.97 -1.80 -6.28
C THR A 238 -24.88 -1.18 -7.33
N GLN A 239 -24.29 -0.63 -8.39
CA GLN A 239 -24.96 -0.09 -9.58
C GLN A 239 -25.70 1.25 -9.36
N ALA A 240 -25.52 1.95 -8.24
CA ALA A 240 -26.26 3.18 -7.91
C ALA A 240 -27.78 3.05 -8.13
N ARG A 241 -28.33 1.94 -7.64
CA ARG A 241 -29.75 1.64 -7.76
C ARG A 241 -30.53 2.44 -6.72
N GLU A 242 -31.52 3.21 -7.18
CA GLU A 242 -32.44 3.95 -6.33
C GLU A 242 -33.47 3.03 -5.65
N ASN A 243 -34.02 3.51 -4.52
CA ASN A 243 -34.98 2.74 -3.73
C ASN A 243 -36.44 2.90 -4.26
N TYR A 244 -36.70 2.30 -5.44
CA TYR A 244 -38.02 2.21 -6.03
C TYR A 244 -38.45 0.75 -6.20
N PRO A 245 -39.75 0.46 -6.35
CA PRO A 245 -40.24 -0.90 -6.66
C PRO A 245 -39.75 -1.45 -8.01
N TYR A 246 -39.28 -0.59 -8.88
CA TYR A 246 -38.66 -0.89 -10.17
C TYR A 246 -37.21 -0.41 -10.20
N TYR A 247 -36.43 -0.89 -11.17
CA TYR A 247 -35.03 -0.45 -11.33
C TYR A 247 -34.99 0.97 -11.89
N GLN A 248 -34.49 1.92 -11.08
CA GLN A 248 -34.23 3.29 -11.48
C GLN A 248 -32.80 3.66 -11.08
N HIS A 249 -32.11 4.37 -11.95
CA HIS A 249 -30.75 4.83 -11.76
C HIS A 249 -30.68 6.33 -12.14
N GLU A 250 -30.38 7.18 -11.17
CA GLU A 250 -30.14 8.62 -11.37
C GLU A 250 -28.64 8.91 -11.52
N HIS A 251 -27.81 7.94 -11.13
CA HIS A 251 -26.36 8.00 -11.23
C HIS A 251 -25.80 6.77 -11.94
N ILE A 252 -24.64 6.93 -12.58
CA ILE A 252 -23.87 5.79 -13.09
C ILE A 252 -23.19 5.12 -11.91
N GLY A 253 -23.49 3.84 -11.69
CA GLY A 253 -22.87 3.02 -10.65
C GLY A 253 -21.96 1.95 -11.23
N TYR A 254 -21.41 1.11 -10.32
CA TYR A 254 -20.41 0.13 -10.62
C TYR A 254 -20.78 -1.22 -9.99
N ASN A 255 -20.21 -2.30 -10.49
CA ASN A 255 -20.29 -3.62 -9.88
C ASN A 255 -18.99 -3.93 -9.14
N TYR A 256 -18.79 -3.28 -7.99
CA TYR A 256 -17.52 -3.31 -7.26
C TYR A 256 -17.63 -3.99 -5.88
N ARG A 257 -18.78 -4.53 -5.52
CA ARG A 257 -18.95 -5.19 -4.22
C ARG A 257 -18.13 -6.50 -4.14
N LEU A 258 -17.48 -6.76 -3.01
CA LEU A 258 -16.79 -8.02 -2.75
C LEU A 258 -17.80 -9.18 -2.63
N SER A 259 -17.46 -10.36 -3.16
CA SER A 259 -18.31 -11.55 -2.99
C SER A 259 -18.23 -12.09 -1.56
N ASN A 260 -19.32 -12.72 -1.09
CA ASN A 260 -19.36 -13.32 0.24
C ASN A 260 -18.38 -14.49 0.39
N ILE A 261 -18.06 -15.18 -0.71
CA ILE A 261 -17.03 -16.25 -0.74
C ILE A 261 -15.64 -15.63 -0.51
N SER A 262 -15.28 -14.58 -1.27
CA SER A 262 -14.00 -13.90 -1.12
C SER A 262 -13.87 -13.24 0.26
N ALA A 263 -14.95 -12.67 0.79
CA ALA A 263 -14.98 -12.13 2.14
C ALA A 263 -14.77 -13.23 3.22
N GLY A 264 -15.28 -14.45 2.98
CA GLY A 264 -15.00 -15.60 3.85
C GLY A 264 -13.51 -15.95 3.90
N ILE A 265 -12.81 -15.89 2.75
CA ILE A 265 -11.34 -16.00 2.74
C ILE A 265 -10.73 -14.90 3.59
N GLY A 266 -11.16 -13.64 3.39
CA GLY A 266 -10.67 -12.47 4.13
C GLY A 266 -10.81 -12.62 5.64
N ARG A 267 -11.93 -13.12 6.14
CA ARG A 267 -12.14 -13.37 7.57
C ARG A 267 -11.15 -14.40 8.13
N GLY A 268 -10.95 -15.53 7.44
CA GLY A 268 -9.92 -16.49 7.83
C GLY A 268 -8.51 -15.92 7.81
N GLN A 269 -8.21 -15.02 6.87
CA GLN A 269 -6.92 -14.32 6.77
C GLN A 269 -6.75 -13.29 7.91
N MET A 270 -7.81 -12.62 8.37
CA MET A 270 -7.74 -11.73 9.53
C MET A 270 -7.32 -12.45 10.80
N GLU A 271 -7.66 -13.73 10.97
CA GLU A 271 -7.27 -14.56 12.12
C GLU A 271 -5.73 -14.72 12.22
N VAL A 272 -5.02 -14.66 11.09
CA VAL A 272 -3.56 -14.84 11.02
C VAL A 272 -2.79 -13.57 10.66
N LEU A 273 -3.46 -12.44 10.44
CA LEU A 273 -2.83 -11.17 10.07
C LEU A 273 -1.73 -10.72 11.04
N PRO A 274 -1.90 -10.77 12.39
CA PRO A 274 -0.82 -10.38 13.31
C PRO A 274 0.44 -11.25 13.14
N GLN A 275 0.27 -12.55 12.89
CA GLN A 275 1.38 -13.47 12.65
C GLN A 275 2.09 -13.18 11.34
N HIS A 276 1.36 -12.83 10.27
CA HIS A 276 1.94 -12.43 9.00
C HIS A 276 2.76 -11.15 9.14
N ILE A 277 2.24 -10.12 9.82
CA ILE A 277 2.98 -8.87 10.07
C ILE A 277 4.27 -9.16 10.84
N ALA A 278 4.18 -9.91 11.93
CA ALA A 278 5.35 -10.27 12.74
C ALA A 278 6.39 -11.06 11.93
N HIS A 279 5.95 -11.95 11.04
CA HIS A 279 6.83 -12.71 10.15
C HIS A 279 7.59 -11.81 9.17
N HIS A 280 6.90 -10.88 8.50
CA HIS A 280 7.53 -9.93 7.59
C HIS A 280 8.54 -9.03 8.30
N GLN A 281 8.20 -8.54 9.50
CA GLN A 281 9.10 -7.75 10.35
C GLN A 281 10.33 -8.57 10.77
N HIS A 282 10.14 -9.83 11.13
CA HIS A 282 11.27 -10.73 11.48
C HIS A 282 12.20 -10.96 10.29
N LEU A 283 11.69 -11.13 9.08
CA LEU A 283 12.54 -11.24 7.88
C LEU A 283 13.32 -9.93 7.63
N ALA A 284 12.71 -8.77 7.87
CA ALA A 284 13.39 -7.48 7.79
C ALA A 284 14.58 -7.40 8.78
N GLU A 285 14.40 -7.87 10.01
CA GLU A 285 15.49 -7.97 11.00
C GLU A 285 16.64 -8.86 10.53
N ILE A 286 16.33 -10.02 9.94
CA ILE A 286 17.34 -10.92 9.39
C ILE A 286 18.13 -10.25 8.26
N TYR A 287 17.46 -9.61 7.32
CA TYR A 287 18.12 -8.87 6.25
C TYR A 287 18.95 -7.70 6.78
N ALA A 288 18.43 -6.94 7.77
CA ALA A 288 19.16 -5.85 8.39
C ALA A 288 20.46 -6.32 9.04
N GLN A 289 20.42 -7.41 9.82
CA GLN A 289 21.58 -7.99 10.44
C GLN A 289 22.60 -8.49 9.42
N ALA A 290 22.15 -9.16 8.37
CA ALA A 290 23.03 -9.70 7.33
C ALA A 290 23.73 -8.60 6.53
N PHE A 291 23.04 -7.51 6.18
CA PHE A 291 23.60 -6.42 5.39
C PHE A 291 24.38 -5.38 6.21
N ALA A 292 24.29 -5.39 7.53
CA ALA A 292 24.90 -4.37 8.41
C ALA A 292 26.40 -4.14 8.16
N SER A 293 27.14 -5.17 7.75
CA SER A 293 28.58 -5.10 7.48
C SER A 293 28.93 -4.91 5.99
N CYS A 294 27.93 -4.71 5.12
CA CYS A 294 28.15 -4.57 3.68
C CYS A 294 27.87 -3.12 3.23
N PRO A 295 28.90 -2.29 3.00
CA PRO A 295 28.71 -0.87 2.67
C PRO A 295 28.06 -0.64 1.29
N HIS A 296 27.98 -1.69 0.46
CA HIS A 296 27.41 -1.62 -0.88
C HIS A 296 25.89 -1.92 -0.93
N ILE A 297 25.28 -2.23 0.22
CA ILE A 297 23.88 -2.56 0.31
C ILE A 297 23.23 -1.71 1.40
N THR A 298 22.17 -1.01 1.09
CA THR A 298 21.32 -0.30 2.05
C THR A 298 19.95 -0.96 2.07
N LEU A 299 19.53 -1.51 3.22
CA LEU A 299 18.17 -1.96 3.44
C LEU A 299 17.29 -0.77 3.78
N HIS A 300 16.11 -0.68 3.18
CA HIS A 300 15.10 0.31 3.55
C HIS A 300 14.45 -0.08 4.88
N THR A 301 14.57 0.78 5.87
CA THR A 301 14.08 0.56 7.24
C THR A 301 13.31 1.77 7.76
N ASN A 302 12.59 1.59 8.87
CA ASN A 302 11.92 2.70 9.54
C ASN A 302 12.91 3.84 9.85
N PRO A 303 12.59 5.10 9.48
CA PRO A 303 13.49 6.24 9.73
C PRO A 303 13.70 6.53 11.21
N ASN A 304 12.68 6.31 12.04
CA ASN A 304 12.70 6.48 13.49
C ASN A 304 11.49 5.75 14.13
N ASP A 305 11.31 5.87 15.44
CA ASP A 305 10.29 5.15 16.23
C ASP A 305 8.84 5.57 15.93
N ALA A 306 8.61 6.70 15.24
CA ALA A 306 7.27 7.10 14.81
C ALA A 306 6.74 6.21 13.68
N PHE A 307 7.63 5.59 12.92
CA PHE A 307 7.29 4.73 11.79
C PHE A 307 7.33 3.25 12.20
N SER A 308 6.30 2.51 11.86
CA SER A 308 6.27 1.05 12.02
C SER A 308 5.74 0.42 10.73
N SER A 309 6.66 0.00 9.86
CA SER A 309 6.33 -0.70 8.62
C SER A 309 5.92 -2.14 8.90
N ASN A 310 4.95 -2.64 8.15
CA ASN A 310 4.64 -4.05 8.07
C ASN A 310 5.66 -4.84 7.22
N TYR A 311 6.56 -4.12 6.51
CA TYR A 311 7.54 -4.69 5.58
C TYR A 311 6.91 -5.66 4.57
N TRP A 312 5.77 -5.26 3.95
CA TRP A 312 5.15 -6.07 2.91
C TRP A 312 6.16 -6.60 1.90
N LEU A 313 7.10 -5.77 1.44
CA LEU A 313 8.31 -6.19 0.76
C LEU A 313 9.54 -5.56 1.40
N ASN A 314 10.54 -6.37 1.68
CA ASN A 314 11.88 -5.89 2.01
C ASN A 314 12.57 -5.38 0.76
N THR A 315 13.12 -4.18 0.81
CA THR A 315 13.72 -3.50 -0.35
C THR A 315 15.13 -3.05 -0.03
N ILE A 316 16.03 -3.21 -0.99
CA ILE A 316 17.43 -2.81 -0.87
C ILE A 316 17.84 -1.86 -2.00
N LEU A 317 18.85 -1.05 -1.71
CA LEU A 317 19.59 -0.27 -2.71
C LEU A 317 20.99 -0.81 -2.84
N ILE A 318 21.46 -0.89 -4.07
CA ILE A 318 22.84 -1.24 -4.40
C ILE A 318 23.63 0.05 -4.64
N SER A 319 24.78 0.17 -3.96
CA SER A 319 25.68 1.33 -4.14
C SER A 319 26.21 1.38 -5.59
N PRO A 320 26.39 2.58 -6.16
CA PRO A 320 27.07 2.73 -7.44
C PRO A 320 28.50 2.17 -7.46
N GLU A 321 29.16 2.09 -6.31
CA GLU A 321 30.50 1.52 -6.17
C GLU A 321 30.51 -0.01 -6.04
N ALA A 322 29.35 -0.66 -6.02
CA ALA A 322 29.25 -2.11 -6.01
C ALA A 322 29.85 -2.73 -7.29
N ALA A 323 30.35 -3.96 -7.17
CA ALA A 323 30.93 -4.67 -8.32
C ALA A 323 29.89 -5.17 -9.34
N CYS A 324 28.61 -4.94 -9.10
CA CYS A 324 27.51 -5.42 -9.95
C CYS A 324 26.30 -4.50 -9.88
N THR A 325 25.43 -4.64 -10.89
CA THR A 325 24.14 -3.94 -10.98
C THR A 325 23.03 -4.71 -10.26
N PRO A 326 21.89 -4.05 -9.92
CA PRO A 326 20.68 -4.75 -9.44
C PRO A 326 20.19 -5.85 -10.39
N ASP A 327 20.24 -5.63 -11.71
CA ASP A 327 19.82 -6.63 -12.71
C ASP A 327 20.70 -7.87 -12.70
N GLU A 328 22.01 -7.73 -12.56
CA GLU A 328 22.92 -8.88 -12.44
C GLU A 328 22.68 -9.69 -11.15
N ILE A 329 22.28 -9.03 -10.06
CA ILE A 329 21.86 -9.72 -8.82
C ILE A 329 20.55 -10.47 -9.07
N ARG A 330 19.57 -9.82 -9.69
CA ARG A 330 18.28 -10.41 -10.03
C ARG A 330 18.43 -11.65 -10.92
N GLU A 331 19.28 -11.59 -11.96
CA GLU A 331 19.55 -12.72 -12.83
C GLU A 331 20.26 -13.87 -12.12
N MET A 332 21.24 -13.57 -11.29
CA MET A 332 21.94 -14.57 -10.45
C MET A 332 20.97 -15.30 -9.51
N LEU A 333 20.06 -14.57 -8.86
CA LEU A 333 19.05 -15.16 -7.96
C LEU A 333 17.99 -15.95 -8.74
N ALA A 334 17.56 -15.45 -9.89
CA ALA A 334 16.60 -16.15 -10.77
C ALA A 334 17.17 -17.50 -11.26
N ALA A 335 18.47 -17.58 -11.57
CA ALA A 335 19.15 -18.84 -11.91
C ALA A 335 19.13 -19.87 -10.77
N GLN A 336 18.90 -19.43 -9.53
CA GLN A 336 18.73 -20.29 -8.36
C GLN A 336 17.27 -20.47 -7.95
N GLN A 337 16.32 -20.09 -8.81
CA GLN A 337 14.88 -20.13 -8.57
C GLN A 337 14.43 -19.22 -7.39
N ILE A 338 15.10 -18.09 -7.19
CA ILE A 338 14.76 -17.07 -6.20
C ILE A 338 14.21 -15.85 -6.95
N GLU A 339 12.96 -15.51 -6.69
CA GLU A 339 12.30 -14.37 -7.33
C GLU A 339 12.69 -13.06 -6.64
N THR A 340 13.15 -12.09 -7.42
CA THR A 340 13.31 -10.69 -7.02
C THR A 340 12.76 -9.79 -8.10
N ARG A 341 12.41 -8.55 -7.78
CA ARG A 341 11.88 -7.58 -8.74
C ARG A 341 12.63 -6.25 -8.60
N PRO A 342 12.85 -5.51 -9.68
CA PRO A 342 13.22 -4.10 -9.59
C PRO A 342 12.19 -3.36 -8.74
N LEU A 343 12.59 -2.25 -8.12
CA LEU A 343 11.63 -1.33 -7.52
C LEU A 343 10.69 -0.76 -8.60
N TRP A 344 9.58 -0.15 -8.18
CA TRP A 344 8.61 0.40 -9.13
C TRP A 344 9.27 1.47 -10.02
N LYS A 345 8.98 1.41 -11.32
CA LYS A 345 9.33 2.52 -12.22
C LYS A 345 8.39 3.70 -11.93
N PRO A 346 8.92 4.90 -11.61
CA PRO A 346 8.09 6.06 -11.29
C PRO A 346 7.06 6.39 -12.37
N MET A 347 5.88 6.88 -11.97
CA MET A 347 4.77 7.15 -12.89
C MET A 347 5.12 8.22 -13.92
N HIS A 348 5.86 9.27 -13.56
CA HIS A 348 6.32 10.30 -14.52
C HIS A 348 7.27 9.76 -15.59
N LEU A 349 7.87 8.57 -15.39
CA LEU A 349 8.70 7.87 -16.39
C LEU A 349 7.93 6.84 -17.20
N GLN A 350 6.64 6.62 -16.90
CA GLN A 350 5.81 5.68 -17.65
C GLN A 350 5.34 6.29 -18.98
N PRO A 351 5.45 5.57 -20.11
CA PRO A 351 5.06 6.11 -21.42
C PRO A 351 3.63 6.66 -21.48
N VAL A 352 2.71 6.04 -20.75
CA VAL A 352 1.28 6.44 -20.70
C VAL A 352 1.09 7.79 -20.03
N PHE A 353 2.00 8.22 -19.14
CA PHE A 353 1.92 9.46 -18.37
C PHE A 353 2.96 10.52 -18.77
N ARG A 354 3.68 10.32 -19.89
CA ARG A 354 4.78 11.20 -20.33
C ARG A 354 4.42 12.69 -20.49
N ASN A 355 3.14 12.99 -20.64
CA ASN A 355 2.65 14.36 -20.80
C ASN A 355 1.99 14.93 -19.53
N ALA A 356 1.94 14.15 -18.46
CA ALA A 356 1.39 14.59 -17.18
C ALA A 356 2.33 15.59 -16.49
N PRO A 357 1.82 16.63 -15.83
CA PRO A 357 2.65 17.50 -15.00
C PRO A 357 3.37 16.70 -13.92
N SER A 358 4.65 17.03 -13.68
CA SER A 358 5.45 16.34 -12.66
C SER A 358 6.41 17.30 -11.97
N TYR A 359 6.60 17.11 -10.67
CA TYR A 359 7.50 17.85 -9.78
C TYR A 359 8.49 16.85 -9.22
N THR A 360 9.72 16.90 -9.73
CA THR A 360 10.73 15.85 -9.52
C THR A 360 12.03 16.39 -8.98
N ASN A 361 12.66 15.63 -8.09
CA ASN A 361 14.01 15.87 -7.56
C ASN A 361 14.99 14.73 -7.91
N GLY A 362 14.53 13.72 -8.68
CA GLY A 362 15.34 12.58 -9.12
C GLY A 362 15.46 11.44 -8.10
N VAL A 363 14.85 11.56 -6.92
CA VAL A 363 14.95 10.53 -5.86
C VAL A 363 14.34 9.23 -6.33
N SER A 364 13.08 9.22 -6.78
CA SER A 364 12.42 7.98 -7.19
C SER A 364 13.06 7.32 -8.41
N GLN A 365 13.59 8.11 -9.35
CA GLN A 365 14.37 7.56 -10.47
C GLN A 365 15.63 6.85 -9.98
N SER A 366 16.40 7.49 -9.09
CA SER A 366 17.61 6.90 -8.49
C SER A 366 17.28 5.62 -7.70
N LEU A 367 16.16 5.60 -6.97
CA LEU A 367 15.68 4.42 -6.25
C LEU A 367 15.37 3.27 -7.22
N PHE A 368 14.61 3.54 -8.29
CA PHE A 368 14.28 2.55 -9.31
C PHE A 368 15.52 1.97 -9.99
N GLU A 369 16.50 2.80 -10.33
CA GLU A 369 17.73 2.38 -11.04
C GLU A 369 18.64 1.51 -10.16
N ARG A 370 18.57 1.64 -8.83
CA ARG A 370 19.48 0.98 -7.89
C ARG A 370 18.83 -0.06 -6.99
N GLY A 371 17.51 -0.21 -7.05
CA GLY A 371 16.79 -0.95 -6.04
C GLY A 371 16.27 -2.30 -6.48
N LEU A 372 16.10 -3.20 -5.49
CA LEU A 372 15.48 -4.50 -5.63
C LEU A 372 14.52 -4.79 -4.47
N CYS A 373 13.39 -5.44 -4.79
CA CYS A 373 12.52 -6.09 -3.82
C CYS A 373 13.02 -7.52 -3.57
N LEU A 374 13.09 -7.91 -2.31
CA LEU A 374 13.52 -9.23 -1.85
C LEU A 374 12.33 -10.08 -1.38
N PRO A 375 12.44 -11.42 -1.44
CA PRO A 375 11.45 -12.33 -0.90
C PRO A 375 11.10 -12.00 0.56
N SER A 376 9.81 -11.82 0.83
CA SER A 376 9.29 -11.33 2.12
C SER A 376 8.01 -12.02 2.58
N GLY A 377 7.39 -12.83 1.73
CA GLY A 377 6.10 -13.47 2.01
C GLY A 377 6.15 -14.53 3.11
N PRO A 378 4.99 -14.97 3.62
CA PRO A 378 4.90 -15.94 4.71
C PRO A 378 5.54 -17.31 4.44
N TRP A 379 5.80 -17.64 3.17
CA TRP A 379 6.51 -18.87 2.76
C TRP A 379 8.03 -18.78 2.83
N VAL A 380 8.58 -17.56 3.00
CA VAL A 380 10.03 -17.34 3.08
C VAL A 380 10.51 -17.67 4.48
N THR A 381 11.37 -18.66 4.63
CA THR A 381 11.92 -19.02 5.93
C THR A 381 13.08 -18.11 6.34
N ALA A 382 13.42 -18.09 7.62
CA ALA A 382 14.63 -17.41 8.13
C ALA A 382 15.92 -17.89 7.43
N ASN A 383 16.00 -19.18 7.08
CA ASN A 383 17.13 -19.75 6.36
C ASN A 383 17.17 -19.28 4.90
N ASP A 384 16.02 -19.15 4.25
CA ASP A 384 15.94 -18.59 2.90
C ASP A 384 16.42 -17.15 2.87
N ALA A 385 15.98 -16.32 3.83
CA ALA A 385 16.40 -14.92 3.93
C ALA A 385 17.93 -14.79 4.13
N LYS A 386 18.51 -15.63 5.01
CA LYS A 386 19.98 -15.68 5.19
C LYS A 386 20.70 -16.10 3.92
N LEU A 387 20.25 -17.17 3.27
CA LEU A 387 20.81 -17.63 1.99
C LEU A 387 20.79 -16.53 0.93
N ILE A 388 19.65 -15.84 0.78
CA ILE A 388 19.48 -14.74 -0.18
C ILE A 388 20.47 -13.62 0.12
N ALA A 389 20.55 -13.20 1.39
CA ALA A 389 21.49 -12.17 1.83
C ALA A 389 22.94 -12.53 1.54
N ASP A 390 23.36 -13.76 1.86
CA ASP A 390 24.72 -14.25 1.60
C ASP A 390 25.07 -14.23 0.11
N LEU A 391 24.15 -14.69 -0.75
CA LEU A 391 24.34 -14.67 -2.19
C LEU A 391 24.51 -13.26 -2.74
N ILE A 392 23.70 -12.30 -2.26
CA ILE A 392 23.78 -10.90 -2.65
C ILE A 392 25.12 -10.31 -2.17
N ILE A 393 25.50 -10.51 -0.91
CA ILE A 393 26.78 -10.02 -0.34
C ILE A 393 27.98 -10.55 -1.14
N GLN A 394 27.99 -11.82 -1.47
CA GLN A 394 29.05 -12.41 -2.28
C GLN A 394 29.11 -11.76 -3.68
N LYS A 395 27.95 -11.50 -4.31
CA LYS A 395 27.89 -10.90 -5.65
C LYS A 395 28.40 -9.45 -5.64
N VAL A 396 28.00 -8.63 -4.69
CA VAL A 396 28.43 -7.22 -4.63
C VAL A 396 29.89 -7.01 -4.27
N LYS A 397 30.51 -8.00 -3.60
CA LYS A 397 31.95 -7.98 -3.23
C LYS A 397 32.88 -8.52 -4.31
N LYS A 398 32.38 -9.30 -5.27
CA LYS A 398 33.21 -9.86 -6.35
C LYS A 398 33.62 -8.76 -7.34
N LYS A 399 34.80 -8.16 -7.15
CA LYS A 399 35.50 -7.45 -8.22
C LYS A 399 35.95 -8.46 -9.28
N TYR A 400 35.81 -8.09 -10.55
CA TYR A 400 36.29 -8.86 -11.69
C TYR A 400 37.68 -9.46 -11.44
N GLY A 401 37.77 -10.77 -11.50
CA GLY A 401 38.99 -11.53 -11.73
C GLY A 401 40.09 -11.40 -10.66
N CYS A 402 39.90 -12.11 -9.56
CA CYS A 402 40.98 -12.76 -8.86
C CYS A 402 40.43 -14.12 -8.38
N ASP A 403 40.50 -15.12 -9.24
CA ASP A 403 40.63 -16.49 -8.83
C ASP A 403 42.01 -16.56 -8.13
N PHE A 404 42.03 -16.44 -6.82
CA PHE A 404 43.19 -16.88 -6.05
C PHE A 404 42.97 -18.34 -5.69
N PHE A 405 43.89 -19.14 -6.21
CA PHE A 405 44.16 -20.53 -5.98
C PHE A 405 43.95 -21.01 -4.53
#